data_c12a75c32a9c917aa5f1c134f9aeb2d8
#
_entry.id   c12a75c32a9c917aa5f1c134f9aeb2d8
#
_cell.length_a   1.000
_cell.length_b   1.000
_cell.length_c   1.000
_cell.angle_alpha   90.00
_cell.angle_beta   90.00
_cell.angle_gamma   90.00
#
_symmetry.space_group_name_H-M   'P 1'
#
loop_
_entity.id
_entity.type
_entity.pdbx_description
1 polymer ?
#
loop_
_entity_poly.entity_id
_entity_poly.type
_entity_poly.pdbx_seq_one_letter_code
_entity_poly.pdbx_strand_id
1 'polypeptide(L)' 'MAVSSDTAVLRVAVTTALGAQPLENALVTVSTAPDESGSRQLLYSVRTDSGGMTPPMTLVLS' A
#
# COMPACT_ATOMS: atom_id res chain seq x y z
N MET A 1 -29.35 3.63 -12.78
CA MET A 1 -28.66 2.73 -11.85
C MET A 1 -27.45 3.42 -11.26
N ALA A 2 -27.37 3.42 -9.98
CA ALA A 2 -26.18 3.96 -9.33
C ALA A 2 -25.07 2.91 -9.37
N VAL A 3 -23.89 3.34 -9.77
CA VAL A 3 -22.71 2.50 -9.71
C VAL A 3 -21.97 2.87 -8.44
N SER A 4 -21.83 1.91 -7.56
CA SER A 4 -21.02 2.09 -6.36
C SER A 4 -19.60 1.67 -6.67
N SER A 5 -18.65 2.51 -6.31
CA SER A 5 -17.26 2.10 -6.33
C SER A 5 -16.96 1.34 -5.06
N ASP A 6 -16.39 0.16 -5.21
CA ASP A 6 -15.87 -0.56 -4.06
C ASP A 6 -14.53 0.03 -3.67
N THR A 7 -14.38 0.28 -2.40
CA THR A 7 -13.12 0.78 -1.85
C THR A 7 -12.67 -0.10 -0.72
N ALA A 8 -11.37 -0.10 -0.49
CA ALA A 8 -10.75 -0.79 0.63
C ALA A 8 -9.66 0.10 1.20
N VAL A 9 -9.40 -0.08 2.48
CA VAL A 9 -8.30 0.63 3.13
C VAL A 9 -7.19 -0.37 3.38
N LEU A 10 -6.00 -0.04 2.89
CA LEU A 10 -4.81 -0.84 3.07
C LEU A 10 -3.87 -0.18 4.04
N ARG A 11 -3.39 -0.95 5.02
CA ARG A 11 -2.26 -0.55 5.85
C ARG A 11 -1.24 -1.68 5.82
N VAL A 12 0.02 -1.30 5.73
CA VAL A 12 1.11 -2.27 5.65
C VAL A 12 2.00 -2.11 6.87
N ALA A 13 2.30 -3.23 7.51
CA ALA A 13 3.25 -3.28 8.60
C ALA A 13 4.57 -3.83 8.07
N VAL A 14 5.65 -3.11 8.33
CA VAL A 14 7.00 -3.51 7.90
C VAL A 14 7.83 -3.83 9.11
N THR A 15 8.36 -5.04 9.15
CA THR A 15 9.19 -5.50 10.26
C THR A 15 10.47 -6.13 9.72
N THR A 16 11.45 -6.27 10.61
CA THR A 16 12.67 -7.02 10.26
C THR A 16 12.36 -8.52 10.20
N ALA A 17 13.14 -9.26 9.43
CA ALA A 17 12.97 -10.71 9.28
C ALA A 17 13.26 -11.45 10.58
N LEU A 18 14.18 -10.92 11.40
CA LEU A 18 14.58 -11.52 12.68
C LEU A 18 14.06 -10.62 13.81
N GLY A 19 13.33 -11.22 14.75
CA GLY A 19 12.85 -10.52 15.94
C GLY A 19 11.62 -9.64 15.73
N ALA A 20 11.08 -9.58 14.52
CA ALA A 20 9.87 -8.83 14.17
C ALA A 20 9.87 -7.39 14.72
N GLN A 21 11.02 -6.72 14.62
CA GLN A 21 11.14 -5.33 15.04
C GLN A 21 10.50 -4.43 13.99
N PRO A 22 9.68 -3.43 14.39
CA PRO A 22 9.10 -2.51 13.42
C PRO A 22 10.20 -1.66 12.76
N LEU A 23 10.03 -1.44 11.45
CA LEU A 23 10.95 -0.61 10.67
C LEU A 23 10.32 0.76 10.43
N GLU A 24 10.91 1.79 11.02
CA GLU A 24 10.50 3.17 10.81
C GLU A 24 11.09 3.68 9.51
N ASN A 25 10.33 4.55 8.85
CA ASN A 25 10.78 5.27 7.65
C ASN A 25 11.11 4.36 6.48
N ALA A 26 10.53 3.17 6.44
CA ALA A 26 10.64 2.27 5.30
C ALA A 26 9.72 2.74 4.18
N LEU A 27 10.22 2.73 2.94
CA LEU A 27 9.43 3.15 1.80
C LEU A 27 8.51 2.01 1.35
N VAL A 28 7.22 2.28 1.32
CA VAL A 28 6.22 1.34 0.83
C VAL A 28 5.56 1.93 -0.40
N THR A 29 5.60 1.19 -1.50
CA THR A 29 4.94 1.59 -2.74
C THR A 29 3.82 0.62 -3.06
N VAL A 30 2.70 1.18 -3.53
CA VAL A 30 1.56 0.38 -3.98
C VAL A 30 1.31 0.77 -5.44
N SER A 31 1.29 -0.24 -6.30
CA SER A 31 1.06 -0.02 -7.72
C SER A 31 0.06 -1.05 -8.24
N THR A 32 -0.51 -0.75 -9.40
CA THR A 32 -1.39 -1.68 -10.08
C THR A 32 -0.58 -2.86 -10.62
N ALA A 33 -1.26 -3.98 -10.89
CA ALA A 33 -0.65 -5.07 -11.62
C ALA A 33 -0.28 -4.58 -13.03
N PRO A 34 0.78 -5.14 -13.66
CA PRO A 34 1.13 -4.73 -15.02
C PRO A 34 -0.02 -5.07 -15.98
N ASP A 35 -0.28 -4.15 -16.91
CA ASP A 35 -1.25 -4.38 -17.97
C ASP A 35 -0.61 -5.18 -19.12
N GLU A 36 -1.31 -5.30 -20.24
CA GLU A 36 -0.82 -6.07 -21.38
C GLU A 36 0.48 -5.50 -21.95
N SER A 37 0.71 -4.21 -21.81
CA SER A 37 1.95 -3.59 -22.27
C SER A 37 3.06 -3.64 -21.23
N GLY A 38 2.79 -4.17 -20.05
CA GLY A 38 3.73 -4.21 -18.94
C GLY A 38 3.78 -2.93 -18.14
N SER A 39 2.89 -1.99 -18.41
CA SER A 39 2.84 -0.71 -17.68
C SER A 39 2.14 -0.86 -16.35
N ARG A 40 2.68 -0.19 -15.35
CA ARG A 40 2.09 -0.13 -14.00
C ARG A 40 1.84 1.31 -13.64
N GLN A 41 0.77 1.52 -12.87
CA GLN A 41 0.48 2.84 -12.33
C GLN A 41 0.79 2.84 -10.83
N LEU A 42 1.60 3.80 -10.40
CA LEU A 42 1.88 3.99 -9.00
C LEU A 42 0.68 4.65 -8.33
N LEU A 43 0.15 4.01 -7.29
CA LEU A 43 -1.00 4.52 -6.56
C LEU A 43 -0.59 5.27 -5.30
N TYR A 44 0.36 4.72 -4.57
CA TYR A 44 0.84 5.29 -3.32
C TYR A 44 2.34 5.08 -3.16
N SER A 45 2.98 6.06 -2.56
CA SER A 45 4.35 5.94 -2.11
C SER A 45 4.42 6.61 -0.74
N VAL A 46 4.54 5.81 0.30
CA VAL A 46 4.48 6.29 1.68
C VAL A 46 5.60 5.68 2.51
N ARG A 47 5.87 6.29 3.63
CA ARG A 47 6.86 5.76 4.56
C ARG A 47 6.19 5.32 5.85
N THR A 48 6.75 4.30 6.47
CA THR A 48 6.26 3.78 7.74
C THR A 48 6.58 4.73 8.88
N ASP A 49 5.74 4.68 9.92
CA ASP A 49 5.93 5.45 11.15
C ASP A 49 6.83 4.70 12.14
N SER A 50 6.93 5.20 13.35
CA SER A 50 7.77 4.60 14.39
C SER A 50 7.32 3.18 14.78
N GLY A 51 6.06 2.85 14.52
CA GLY A 51 5.54 1.50 14.74
C GLY A 51 5.67 0.60 13.53
N GLY A 52 6.33 1.05 12.46
CA GLY A 52 6.48 0.28 11.24
C GLY A 52 5.23 0.21 10.37
N MET A 53 4.23 1.02 10.65
CA MET A 53 2.96 1.00 9.92
C MET A 53 2.88 2.16 8.94
N THR A 54 2.27 1.89 7.80
CA THR A 54 1.92 2.96 6.86
C THR A 54 0.65 3.68 7.32
N PRO A 55 0.44 4.93 6.87
CA PRO A 55 -0.88 5.54 7.00
C PRO A 55 -1.91 4.75 6.20
N PRO A 56 -3.20 4.85 6.54
CA PRO A 56 -4.22 4.16 5.77
C PRO A 56 -4.27 4.69 4.34
N MET A 57 -4.33 3.76 3.37
CA MET A 57 -4.38 4.08 1.96
C MET A 57 -5.69 3.55 1.40
N THR A 58 -6.50 4.43 0.82
CA THR A 58 -7.79 4.03 0.25
C THR A 58 -7.59 3.60 -1.19
N LEU A 59 -8.02 2.40 -1.50
CA LEU A 59 -7.94 1.84 -2.85
C LEU A 59 -9.33 1.73 -3.44
N VAL A 60 -9.46 2.09 -4.71
CA VAL A 60 -10.69 1.91 -5.47
C VAL A 60 -10.57 0.58 -6.20
N LEU A 61 -11.49 -0.35 -5.92
CA LEU A 61 -11.41 -1.71 -6.44
C LEU A 61 -12.23 -1.89 -7.72
N SER A 62 -13.16 -0.99 -7.98
CA SER A 62 -13.93 -1.06 -9.22
C SER A 62 -14.58 0.25 -9.58
#